data_2417edf592f90ffde4a5634cd24c551f
#
_entry.id   2417edf592f90ffde4a5634cd24c551f
#
_cell.length_a   1.000
_cell.length_b   1.000
_cell.length_c   1.000
_cell.angle_alpha   90.00
_cell.angle_beta   90.00
_cell.angle_gamma   90.00
#
_symmetry.space_group_name_H-M   'P 1'
#
loop_
_entity.id
_entity.type
_entity.pdbx_description
1 polymer ?
#
loop_
_entity_poly.entity_id
_entity_poly.type
_entity_poly.pdbx_seq_one_letter_code
_entity_poly.pdbx_strand_id
1 'polypeptide(L)'
;RSHCDWSSDVCSSDLITRNKKLAKTSKTPGRTRAINIFTIDDQNLNRIADLPGYGFARVSKQTQREWAKLITAYLNSRQSLRGLVIIMDIRHPFKESDLTLIDWCSETNTPLLIVLNKSDKLSKSGVLREVEKANLMLKQMNLKGQALGFSSTKTTGIEKLDEKLKRWFDV
;
A
#
# COMPACT_ATOMS: atom_id res chain seq x y z
N ARG A 1 -12.76 18.93 -13.37
CA ARG A 1 -11.89 18.00 -14.15
C ARG A 1 -10.74 17.59 -13.24
N SER A 2 -10.95 16.57 -12.40
CA SER A 2 -9.89 15.97 -11.60
C SER A 2 -9.30 14.80 -12.41
N HIS A 3 -8.26 15.08 -13.17
CA HIS A 3 -7.41 14.07 -13.76
C HIS A 3 -6.59 13.45 -12.63
N CYS A 4 -6.99 12.29 -12.13
CA CYS A 4 -6.07 11.40 -11.44
C CYS A 4 -5.14 10.81 -12.51
N ASP A 5 -4.06 11.51 -12.77
CA ASP A 5 -3.00 11.06 -13.66
C ASP A 5 -2.13 10.05 -12.91
N TRP A 6 -2.45 8.76 -13.07
CA TRP A 6 -1.65 7.64 -12.59
C TRP A 6 -0.62 7.26 -13.67
N SER A 7 0.06 8.25 -14.22
CA SER A 7 1.18 8.04 -15.13
C SER A 7 2.51 7.93 -14.39
N SER A 8 2.59 7.11 -13.36
CA SER A 8 3.88 6.61 -12.91
C SER A 8 4.01 5.17 -13.37
N ASP A 9 4.87 4.93 -14.33
CA ASP A 9 5.22 3.61 -14.88
C ASP A 9 5.94 2.71 -13.83
N VAL A 10 5.79 3.00 -12.54
CA VAL A 10 6.44 2.31 -11.44
C VAL A 10 5.38 1.68 -10.55
N CYS A 11 5.31 0.37 -10.57
CA CYS A 11 4.45 -0.41 -9.68
C CYS A 11 4.95 -0.33 -8.22
N SER A 12 4.03 -0.39 -7.26
CA SER A 12 4.37 -0.40 -5.83
C SER A 12 5.32 -1.54 -5.46
N SER A 13 5.12 -2.73 -6.05
CA SER A 13 6.00 -3.88 -5.89
C SER A 13 7.40 -3.64 -6.47
N ASP A 14 7.53 -2.94 -7.61
CA ASP A 14 8.82 -2.57 -8.19
C ASP A 14 9.61 -1.63 -7.27
N LEU A 15 8.91 -0.73 -6.58
CA LEU A 15 9.53 0.20 -5.62
C LEU A 15 10.04 -0.52 -4.37
N ILE A 16 9.23 -1.44 -3.84
CA ILE A 16 9.55 -2.19 -2.63
C ILE A 16 10.69 -3.16 -2.88
N THR A 17 10.69 -3.83 -4.04
CA THR A 17 11.69 -4.86 -4.37
C THR A 17 12.94 -4.30 -5.03
N ARG A 18 12.98 -3.00 -5.35
CA ARG A 18 14.03 -2.34 -6.15
C ARG A 18 14.27 -2.99 -7.52
N ASN A 19 13.36 -3.83 -7.97
CA ASN A 19 13.44 -4.54 -9.24
C ASN A 19 12.49 -3.89 -10.24
N LYS A 20 13.02 -3.13 -11.18
CA LYS A 20 12.24 -2.54 -12.28
C LYS A 20 11.72 -3.67 -13.17
N LYS A 21 10.38 -3.78 -13.31
CA LYS A 21 9.66 -4.78 -14.12
C LYS A 21 9.30 -6.09 -13.40
N LEU A 22 9.34 -6.15 -12.08
CA LEU A 22 8.88 -7.33 -11.35
C LEU A 22 7.38 -7.55 -11.56
N ALA A 23 6.59 -6.48 -11.54
CA ALA A 23 5.19 -6.52 -11.93
C ALA A 23 5.00 -5.88 -13.30
N LYS A 24 4.18 -6.51 -14.16
CA LYS A 24 3.79 -5.92 -15.43
C LYS A 24 2.87 -4.73 -15.17
N THR A 25 3.44 -3.53 -15.18
CA THR A 25 2.66 -2.30 -15.11
C THR A 25 1.78 -2.15 -16.35
N SER A 26 0.55 -1.74 -16.16
CA SER A 26 -0.39 -1.47 -17.25
C SER A 26 -0.98 -0.07 -17.10
N LYS A 27 -0.99 0.69 -18.18
CA LYS A 27 -1.66 1.98 -18.26
C LYS A 27 -3.19 1.86 -18.13
N THR A 28 -3.73 0.63 -18.19
CA THR A 28 -5.17 0.38 -18.06
C THR A 28 -5.50 0.02 -16.61
N PRO A 29 -6.28 0.84 -15.89
CA PRO A 29 -6.74 0.52 -14.54
C PRO A 29 -7.53 -0.78 -14.50
N GLY A 30 -7.33 -1.59 -13.46
CA GLY A 30 -8.14 -2.81 -13.26
C GLY A 30 -7.66 -4.04 -14.02
N ARG A 31 -6.44 -4.06 -14.54
CA ARG A 31 -5.88 -5.23 -15.25
C ARG A 31 -5.45 -6.35 -14.29
N THR A 32 -5.00 -6.03 -13.09
CA THR A 32 -4.64 -7.02 -12.08
C THR A 32 -5.92 -7.57 -11.45
N ARG A 33 -6.31 -8.78 -11.85
CA ARG A 33 -7.48 -9.51 -11.33
C ARG A 33 -7.10 -10.66 -10.41
N ALA A 34 -5.81 -10.91 -10.25
CA ALA A 34 -5.25 -11.97 -9.42
C ALA A 34 -4.26 -11.37 -8.42
N ILE A 35 -4.03 -12.07 -7.32
CA ILE A 35 -2.98 -11.74 -6.35
C ILE A 35 -1.66 -12.25 -6.90
N ASN A 36 -0.69 -11.36 -7.08
CA ASN A 36 0.64 -11.72 -7.51
C ASN A 36 1.52 -11.91 -6.28
N ILE A 37 2.24 -13.03 -6.21
CA ILE A 37 3.16 -13.33 -5.10
C ILE A 37 4.58 -13.29 -5.63
N PHE A 38 5.40 -12.45 -5.02
CA PHE A 38 6.82 -12.30 -5.34
C PHE A 38 7.67 -12.78 -4.17
N THR A 39 8.65 -13.61 -4.47
CA THR A 39 9.68 -14.01 -3.52
C THR A 39 10.76 -12.93 -3.49
N ILE A 40 11.26 -12.57 -2.31
CA ILE A 40 12.23 -11.50 -2.11
C ILE A 40 13.58 -11.99 -1.60
N ASP A 41 13.70 -13.27 -1.31
CA ASP A 41 14.93 -13.92 -0.89
C ASP A 41 15.17 -15.23 -1.65
N ASP A 42 16.45 -15.67 -1.70
CA ASP A 42 16.85 -16.89 -2.41
C ASP A 42 16.32 -18.17 -1.73
N GLN A 43 15.95 -18.09 -0.45
CA GLN A 43 15.43 -19.23 0.31
C GLN A 43 13.92 -19.40 0.18
N ASN A 44 13.23 -18.52 -0.57
CA ASN A 44 11.78 -18.50 -0.76
C ASN A 44 10.95 -18.39 0.53
N LEU A 45 11.55 -17.90 1.61
CA LEU A 45 10.88 -17.74 2.91
C LEU A 45 10.04 -16.48 2.99
N ASN A 46 10.59 -15.37 2.43
CA ASN A 46 9.94 -14.06 2.47
C ASN A 46 9.24 -13.74 1.14
N ARG A 47 7.99 -13.29 1.21
CA ARG A 47 7.17 -13.03 0.03
C ARG A 47 6.40 -11.72 0.18
N ILE A 48 6.23 -11.03 -0.94
CA ILE A 48 5.32 -9.89 -1.07
C ILE A 48 4.14 -10.31 -1.93
N ALA A 49 2.93 -10.10 -1.43
CA ALA A 49 1.71 -10.26 -2.19
C ALA A 49 1.22 -8.90 -2.69
N ASP A 50 1.21 -8.73 -4.01
CA ASP A 50 0.65 -7.55 -4.68
C ASP A 50 -0.84 -7.80 -4.92
N LEU A 51 -1.66 -7.08 -4.18
CA LEU A 51 -3.11 -7.21 -4.22
C LEU A 51 -3.69 -6.34 -5.33
N PRO A 52 -4.82 -6.75 -5.96
CA PRO A 52 -5.50 -5.91 -6.93
C PRO A 52 -5.82 -4.53 -6.35
N GLY A 53 -5.54 -3.47 -7.10
CA GLY A 53 -5.82 -2.11 -6.68
C GLY A 53 -7.32 -1.86 -6.50
N TYR A 54 -7.73 -1.57 -5.29
CA TYR A 54 -9.13 -1.38 -4.88
C TYR A 54 -9.67 0.05 -5.03
N GLY A 55 -8.80 1.03 -5.26
CA GLY A 55 -9.14 2.48 -5.28
C GLY A 55 -9.47 3.07 -6.64
N PHE A 56 -9.65 2.27 -7.69
CA PHE A 56 -9.89 2.79 -9.04
C PHE A 56 -11.35 3.22 -9.26
N ALA A 57 -11.57 4.53 -9.41
CA ALA A 57 -12.88 5.11 -9.70
C ALA A 57 -13.49 4.71 -11.05
N ARG A 58 -12.71 4.04 -11.93
CA ARG A 58 -13.13 3.68 -13.30
C ARG A 58 -13.57 2.23 -13.46
N VAL A 59 -13.68 1.46 -12.39
CA VAL A 59 -14.20 0.10 -12.44
C VAL A 59 -15.61 0.02 -11.91
N SER A 60 -16.40 -0.94 -12.41
CA SER A 60 -17.78 -1.12 -12.00
C SER A 60 -17.88 -1.44 -10.50
N LYS A 61 -19.00 -1.07 -9.86
CA LYS A 61 -19.28 -1.43 -8.46
C LYS A 61 -19.23 -2.95 -8.23
N GLN A 62 -19.61 -3.73 -9.23
CA GLN A 62 -19.53 -5.19 -9.18
C GLN A 62 -18.07 -5.65 -9.08
N THR A 63 -17.19 -5.16 -9.93
CA THR A 63 -15.76 -5.47 -9.90
C THR A 63 -15.11 -5.07 -8.58
N GLN A 64 -15.49 -3.92 -8.01
CA GLN A 64 -15.01 -3.49 -6.69
C GLN A 64 -15.43 -4.47 -5.58
N ARG A 65 -16.68 -4.97 -5.61
CA ARG A 65 -17.17 -5.98 -4.66
C ARG A 65 -16.44 -7.31 -4.80
N GLU A 66 -16.18 -7.75 -6.01
CA GLU A 66 -15.43 -8.98 -6.29
C GLU A 66 -13.99 -8.87 -5.77
N TRP A 67 -13.32 -7.73 -5.97
CA TRP A 67 -11.99 -7.47 -5.42
C TRP A 67 -11.98 -7.43 -3.88
N ALA A 68 -12.94 -6.76 -3.27
CA ALA A 68 -13.06 -6.74 -1.83
C ALA A 68 -13.19 -8.16 -1.25
N LYS A 69 -14.05 -9.01 -1.86
CA LYS A 69 -14.19 -10.41 -1.45
C LYS A 69 -12.88 -11.20 -1.60
N LEU A 70 -12.18 -11.04 -2.73
CA LEU A 70 -10.90 -11.71 -2.99
C LEU A 70 -9.84 -11.30 -1.96
N ILE A 71 -9.70 -10.01 -1.69
CA ILE A 71 -8.74 -9.47 -0.74
C ILE A 71 -9.05 -9.97 0.67
N THR A 72 -10.30 -9.87 1.11
CA THR A 72 -10.72 -10.33 2.44
C THR A 72 -10.50 -11.84 2.61
N ALA A 73 -10.86 -12.65 1.61
CA ALA A 73 -10.64 -14.09 1.63
C ALA A 73 -9.14 -14.42 1.71
N TYR A 74 -8.30 -13.72 0.95
CA TYR A 74 -6.86 -13.89 1.01
C TYR A 74 -6.30 -13.53 2.38
N LEU A 75 -6.60 -12.35 2.88
CA LEU A 75 -6.09 -11.87 4.16
C LEU A 75 -6.50 -12.79 5.33
N ASN A 76 -7.76 -13.23 5.36
CA ASN A 76 -8.27 -14.13 6.40
C ASN A 76 -7.67 -15.54 6.34
N SER A 77 -7.23 -15.99 5.15
CA SER A 77 -6.65 -17.33 5.00
C SER A 77 -5.16 -17.42 5.34
N ARG A 78 -4.46 -16.28 5.54
CA ARG A 78 -3.01 -16.24 5.69
C ARG A 78 -2.55 -16.14 7.13
N GLN A 79 -2.11 -17.28 7.71
CA GLN A 79 -1.50 -17.32 9.04
C GLN A 79 -0.08 -16.73 9.08
N SER A 80 0.61 -16.69 7.94
CA SER A 80 1.99 -16.19 7.81
C SER A 80 2.08 -14.70 7.49
N LEU A 81 0.96 -13.96 7.53
CA LEU A 81 0.95 -12.53 7.23
C LEU A 81 1.69 -11.75 8.33
N ARG A 82 2.79 -11.08 7.97
CA ARG A 82 3.60 -10.28 8.88
C ARG A 82 3.11 -8.85 9.03
N GLY A 83 2.43 -8.33 8.02
CA GLY A 83 1.87 -6.98 8.04
C GLY A 83 1.24 -6.60 6.70
N LEU A 84 0.53 -5.50 6.70
CA LEU A 84 -0.14 -4.92 5.52
C LEU A 84 0.47 -3.56 5.20
N VAL A 85 0.77 -3.32 3.92
CA VAL A 85 1.18 -2.00 3.41
C VAL A 85 0.02 -1.41 2.63
N ILE A 86 -0.47 -0.24 3.05
CA ILE A 86 -1.51 0.51 2.33
C ILE A 86 -0.86 1.75 1.70
N ILE A 87 -0.98 1.89 0.38
CA ILE A 87 -0.43 3.01 -0.36
C ILE A 87 -1.55 3.96 -0.76
N MET A 88 -1.47 5.20 -0.27
CA MET A 88 -2.46 6.24 -0.48
C MET A 88 -1.85 7.46 -1.17
N ASP A 89 -2.66 8.20 -1.94
CA ASP A 89 -2.26 9.53 -2.40
C ASP A 89 -2.32 10.52 -1.22
N ILE A 90 -1.18 11.13 -0.87
CA ILE A 90 -1.07 12.04 0.29
C ILE A 90 -2.02 13.24 0.23
N ARG A 91 -2.50 13.61 -0.97
CA ARG A 91 -3.44 14.72 -1.16
C ARG A 91 -4.87 14.37 -0.82
N HIS A 92 -5.21 13.06 -0.87
CA HIS A 92 -6.55 12.52 -0.66
C HIS A 92 -6.44 11.14 0.03
N PRO A 93 -5.89 11.08 1.25
CA PRO A 93 -5.75 9.83 1.98
C PRO A 93 -7.08 9.41 2.62
N PHE A 94 -7.13 8.19 3.13
CA PHE A 94 -8.23 7.65 3.92
C PHE A 94 -9.57 7.60 3.19
N LYS A 95 -9.56 7.09 1.96
CA LYS A 95 -10.80 6.77 1.25
C LYS A 95 -11.52 5.62 1.96
N GLU A 96 -12.81 5.47 1.70
CA GLU A 96 -13.64 4.41 2.29
C GLU A 96 -13.00 3.02 2.19
N SER A 97 -12.42 2.70 1.02
CA SER A 97 -11.69 1.45 0.80
C SER A 97 -10.42 1.30 1.66
N ASP A 98 -9.72 2.41 1.93
CA ASP A 98 -8.54 2.41 2.78
C ASP A 98 -8.95 2.15 4.25
N LEU A 99 -10.03 2.82 4.69
CA LEU A 99 -10.58 2.66 6.03
C LEU A 99 -11.03 1.22 6.30
N THR A 100 -11.68 0.57 5.34
CA THR A 100 -12.06 -0.85 5.44
C THR A 100 -10.87 -1.76 5.73
N LEU A 101 -9.71 -1.53 5.08
CA LEU A 101 -8.50 -2.31 5.33
C LEU A 101 -7.85 -1.95 6.67
N ILE A 102 -7.92 -0.69 7.07
CA ILE A 102 -7.41 -0.24 8.39
C ILE A 102 -8.24 -0.88 9.50
N ASP A 103 -9.57 -0.91 9.39
CA ASP A 103 -10.47 -1.55 10.34
C ASP A 103 -10.18 -3.05 10.43
N TRP A 104 -9.98 -3.73 9.29
CA TRP A 104 -9.57 -5.13 9.27
C TRP A 104 -8.25 -5.36 10.02
N CYS A 105 -7.24 -4.49 9.83
CA CYS A 105 -5.97 -4.57 10.57
C CYS A 105 -6.18 -4.39 12.09
N SER A 106 -7.12 -3.53 12.49
CA SER A 106 -7.48 -3.32 13.88
C SER A 106 -8.11 -4.57 14.51
N GLU A 107 -9.07 -5.17 13.83
CA GLU A 107 -9.76 -6.38 14.28
C GLU A 107 -8.84 -7.59 14.40
N THR A 108 -7.89 -7.72 13.48
CA THR A 108 -6.95 -8.85 13.41
C THR A 108 -5.63 -8.61 14.12
N ASN A 109 -5.42 -7.40 14.68
CA ASN A 109 -4.15 -6.97 15.27
C ASN A 109 -2.95 -7.13 14.31
N THR A 110 -3.20 -6.97 12.99
CA THR A 110 -2.19 -7.07 11.94
C THR A 110 -1.37 -5.77 11.88
N PRO A 111 -0.02 -5.84 11.91
CA PRO A 111 0.82 -4.65 11.74
C PRO A 111 0.54 -3.91 10.44
N LEU A 112 0.44 -2.58 10.49
CA LEU A 112 0.07 -1.73 9.37
C LEU A 112 1.15 -0.70 9.04
N LEU A 113 1.50 -0.57 7.77
CA LEU A 113 2.33 0.51 7.26
C LEU A 113 1.54 1.33 6.23
N ILE A 114 1.31 2.60 6.54
CA ILE A 114 0.68 3.55 5.61
C ILE A 114 1.76 4.30 4.86
N VAL A 115 1.76 4.19 3.54
CA VAL A 115 2.67 4.89 2.63
C VAL A 115 1.90 6.01 1.93
N LEU A 116 2.11 7.25 2.37
CA LEU A 116 1.51 8.43 1.78
C LEU A 116 2.34 8.86 0.57
N ASN A 117 1.99 8.31 -0.61
CA ASN A 117 2.69 8.53 -1.88
C ASN A 117 2.36 9.90 -2.47
N LYS A 118 3.18 10.32 -3.43
CA LYS A 118 3.14 11.63 -4.10
C LYS A 118 3.45 12.80 -3.16
N SER A 119 4.31 12.59 -2.17
CA SER A 119 4.76 13.63 -1.25
C SER A 119 5.43 14.82 -1.95
N ASP A 120 5.94 14.62 -3.18
CA ASP A 120 6.47 15.69 -4.05
C ASP A 120 5.41 16.71 -4.48
N LYS A 121 4.13 16.45 -4.29
CA LYS A 121 3.00 17.35 -4.60
C LYS A 121 2.64 18.29 -3.44
N LEU A 122 3.28 18.15 -2.30
CA LEU A 122 3.07 19.00 -1.12
C LEU A 122 4.39 19.66 -0.69
N SER A 123 4.28 20.74 0.08
CA SER A 123 5.44 21.32 0.78
C SER A 123 5.95 20.38 1.87
N LYS A 124 7.19 20.53 2.31
CA LYS A 124 7.76 19.73 3.41
C LYS A 124 6.89 19.78 4.67
N SER A 125 6.39 20.96 5.05
CA SER A 125 5.49 21.12 6.19
C SER A 125 4.13 20.45 5.95
N GLY A 126 3.62 20.48 4.72
CA GLY A 126 2.39 19.77 4.34
C GLY A 126 2.54 18.26 4.47
N VAL A 127 3.67 17.70 4.02
CA VAL A 127 3.96 16.28 4.17
C VAL A 127 4.03 15.89 5.65
N LEU A 128 4.75 16.64 6.46
CA LEU A 128 4.87 16.35 7.90
C LEU A 128 3.51 16.35 8.57
N ARG A 129 2.66 17.34 8.30
CA ARG A 129 1.31 17.43 8.86
C ARG A 129 0.44 16.23 8.49
N GLU A 130 0.45 15.78 7.23
CA GLU A 130 -0.36 14.63 6.82
C GLU A 130 0.18 13.31 7.41
N VAL A 131 1.49 13.16 7.53
CA VAL A 131 2.11 12.01 8.22
C VAL A 131 1.75 12.00 9.71
N GLU A 132 1.78 13.15 10.40
CA GLU A 132 1.37 13.26 11.80
C GLU A 132 -0.10 12.89 12.01
N LYS A 133 -1.00 13.42 11.16
CA LYS A 133 -2.43 13.07 11.22
C LYS A 133 -2.66 11.57 11.08
N ALA A 134 -1.97 10.94 10.12
CA ALA A 134 -2.08 9.50 9.92
C ALA A 134 -1.57 8.72 11.13
N ASN A 135 -0.43 9.10 11.70
CA ASN A 135 0.11 8.45 12.90
C ASN A 135 -0.80 8.65 14.13
N LEU A 136 -1.39 9.83 14.28
CA LEU A 136 -2.34 10.11 15.35
C LEU A 136 -3.58 9.22 15.24
N MET A 137 -4.13 9.07 14.04
CA MET A 137 -5.26 8.17 13.75
C MET A 137 -4.94 6.72 14.13
N LEU A 138 -3.79 6.20 13.69
CA LEU A 138 -3.35 4.85 14.04
C LEU A 138 -3.24 4.65 15.56
N LYS A 139 -2.71 5.65 16.27
CA LYS A 139 -2.61 5.64 17.72
C LYS A 139 -3.98 5.63 18.40
N GLN A 140 -4.91 6.45 17.91
CA GLN A 140 -6.29 6.51 18.44
C GLN A 140 -7.04 5.18 18.26
N MET A 141 -6.78 4.48 17.16
CA MET A 141 -7.31 3.15 16.88
C MET A 141 -6.53 2.01 17.58
N ASN A 142 -5.53 2.34 18.40
CA ASN A 142 -4.64 1.37 19.08
C ASN A 142 -3.98 0.38 18.12
N LEU A 143 -3.70 0.81 16.89
CA LEU A 143 -3.09 -0.01 15.84
C LEU A 143 -1.58 -0.07 15.97
N LYS A 144 -1.01 -1.26 15.79
CA LYS A 144 0.43 -1.46 15.60
C LYS A 144 0.82 -1.01 14.20
N GLY A 145 0.99 0.28 14.01
CA GLY A 145 1.23 0.85 12.70
C GLY A 145 2.04 2.12 12.70
N GLN A 146 2.45 2.51 11.51
CA GLN A 146 3.15 3.76 11.26
C GLN A 146 2.78 4.28 9.87
N ALA A 147 2.76 5.61 9.72
CA ALA A 147 2.66 6.28 8.43
C ALA A 147 4.00 6.92 8.06
N LEU A 148 4.31 6.95 6.76
CA LEU A 148 5.47 7.65 6.20
C LEU A 148 5.11 8.36 4.90
N GLY A 149 5.77 9.51 4.65
CA GLY A 149 5.67 10.22 3.38
C GLY A 149 6.63 9.60 2.36
N PHE A 150 6.14 9.44 1.13
CA PHE A 150 6.87 8.78 0.06
C PHE A 150 6.64 9.48 -1.29
N SER A 151 7.63 9.46 -2.17
CA SER A 151 7.48 9.86 -3.57
C SER A 151 8.13 8.85 -4.48
N SER A 152 7.32 8.17 -5.28
CA SER A 152 7.79 7.23 -6.31
C SER A 152 8.61 7.90 -7.40
N THR A 153 8.31 9.17 -7.73
CA THR A 153 9.01 9.93 -8.77
C THR A 153 10.34 10.50 -8.32
N LYS A 154 10.44 10.92 -7.05
CA LYS A 154 11.66 11.48 -6.45
C LYS A 154 12.41 10.51 -5.55
N THR A 155 11.93 9.26 -5.44
CA THR A 155 12.49 8.22 -4.55
C THR A 155 12.68 8.66 -3.09
N THR A 156 11.96 9.71 -2.66
CA THR A 156 12.02 10.21 -1.30
C THR A 156 11.29 9.25 -0.36
N GLY A 157 11.88 8.96 0.79
CA GLY A 157 11.27 8.08 1.80
C GLY A 157 11.53 6.59 1.58
N ILE A 158 12.27 6.21 0.52
CA ILE A 158 12.56 4.80 0.21
C ILE A 158 13.39 4.11 1.31
N GLU A 159 14.35 4.83 1.90
CA GLU A 159 15.17 4.28 2.98
C GLU A 159 14.33 3.93 4.22
N LYS A 160 13.40 4.81 4.59
CA LYS A 160 12.48 4.58 5.71
C LYS A 160 11.52 3.42 5.43
N LEU A 161 11.05 3.30 4.19
CA LEU A 161 10.20 2.17 3.77
C LEU A 161 10.98 0.85 3.87
N ASP A 162 12.20 0.82 3.32
CA ASP A 162 13.08 -0.34 3.33
C ASP A 162 13.41 -0.80 4.77
N GLU A 163 13.78 0.13 5.64
CA GLU A 163 14.04 -0.15 7.06
C GLU A 163 12.84 -0.79 7.77
N LYS A 164 11.63 -0.31 7.47
CA LYS A 164 10.41 -0.87 8.08
C LYS A 164 10.09 -2.25 7.56
N LEU A 165 10.25 -2.48 6.27
CA LEU A 165 10.01 -3.80 5.66
C LEU A 165 11.05 -4.83 6.14
N LYS A 166 12.32 -4.45 6.24
CA LYS A 166 13.37 -5.32 6.79
C LYS A 166 13.02 -5.83 8.19
N ARG A 167 12.49 -4.97 9.05
CA ARG A 167 12.04 -5.38 10.39
C ARG A 167 10.92 -6.43 10.36
N TRP A 168 10.05 -6.41 9.35
CA TRP A 168 8.99 -7.41 9.21
C TRP A 168 9.51 -8.74 8.66
N PHE A 169 10.59 -8.68 7.91
CA PHE A 169 11.22 -9.86 7.31
C PHE A 169 12.34 -10.45 8.20
N ASP A 170 12.65 -9.81 9.34
CA ASP A 170 13.74 -10.21 10.25
C ASP A 170 15.11 -10.24 9.54
N VAL A 171 15.40 -9.29 8.63
CA VAL A 171 16.64 -9.16 7.84
C VAL A 171 17.26 -7.77 7.97
#